data_1bfd5dc9b00bf5f9d4e8175410afc53f
#
_entry.id   1bfd5dc9b00bf5f9d4e8175410afc53f
#
_cell.length_a   1.000
_cell.length_b   1.000
_cell.length_c   1.000
_cell.angle_alpha   90.00
_cell.angle_beta   90.00
_cell.angle_gamma   90.00
#
_symmetry.space_group_name_H-M   'P 1'
#
loop_
_entity.id
_entity.type
_entity.pdbx_description
1 polymer ?
#
loop_
_entity_poly.entity_id
_entity_poly.type
_entity_poly.pdbx_seq_one_letter_code
_entity_poly.pdbx_strand_id
1 'polypeptide(L)'
;MASFVIRHSSFVILAMTVSRFRTILYVVATIVALAGLADATYLSVQAFTGETLSCGGSPDCFRVLGSSYSKVGGIPVALFGAVAYFSVFASATFAAFGYARARIVLLPVIGAMFLATLWFLYVQAFVLHAYCRYCLFSAAITFLLAGLVIAVPSPQQE
;
A
#
# COMPACT_ATOMS: atom_id res chain seq x y z
N MET A 1 -33.48 6.20 36.27
CA MET A 1 -33.76 5.67 34.92
C MET A 1 -33.17 6.55 33.79
N ALA A 2 -33.24 7.88 33.86
CA ALA A 2 -32.70 8.77 32.83
C ALA A 2 -31.19 8.65 32.55
N SER A 3 -30.36 8.48 33.57
CA SER A 3 -28.89 8.35 33.42
C SER A 3 -28.46 7.07 32.69
N PHE A 4 -29.23 5.98 32.78
CA PHE A 4 -28.96 4.73 32.09
C PHE A 4 -29.23 4.84 30.58
N VAL A 5 -30.32 5.49 30.20
CA VAL A 5 -30.72 5.71 28.81
C VAL A 5 -29.73 6.62 28.08
N ILE A 6 -29.26 7.68 28.73
CA ILE A 6 -28.29 8.62 28.15
C ILE A 6 -26.94 7.92 27.89
N ARG A 7 -26.47 7.10 28.82
CA ARG A 7 -25.22 6.34 28.69
C ARG A 7 -25.29 5.31 27.53
N HIS A 8 -26.44 4.65 27.37
CA HIS A 8 -26.66 3.69 26.27
C HIS A 8 -26.69 4.40 24.91
N SER A 9 -27.38 5.53 24.80
CA SER A 9 -27.46 6.31 23.56
C SER A 9 -26.09 6.86 23.13
N SER A 10 -25.29 7.37 24.07
CA SER A 10 -23.93 7.87 23.79
C SER A 10 -23.00 6.74 23.32
N PHE A 11 -23.11 5.55 23.89
CA PHE A 11 -22.32 4.39 23.49
C PHE A 11 -22.66 3.90 22.06
N VAL A 12 -23.93 3.85 21.72
CA VAL A 12 -24.41 3.47 20.37
C VAL A 12 -23.92 4.47 19.31
N ILE A 13 -24.01 5.77 19.60
CA ILE A 13 -23.54 6.82 18.69
C ILE A 13 -22.02 6.70 18.48
N LEU A 14 -21.26 6.48 19.52
CA LEU A 14 -19.80 6.33 19.45
C LEU A 14 -19.41 5.10 18.62
N ALA A 15 -20.07 3.96 18.84
CA ALA A 15 -19.85 2.73 18.09
C ALA A 15 -20.16 2.90 16.59
N MET A 16 -21.25 3.58 16.24
CA MET A 16 -21.60 3.88 14.85
C MET A 16 -20.58 4.81 14.18
N THR A 17 -20.06 5.80 14.88
CA THR A 17 -19.06 6.74 14.37
C THR A 17 -17.73 6.02 14.11
N VAL A 18 -17.27 5.18 15.04
CA VAL A 18 -16.04 4.37 14.89
C VAL A 18 -16.17 3.39 13.72
N SER A 19 -17.33 2.75 13.56
CA SER A 19 -17.58 1.83 12.44
C SER A 19 -17.49 2.55 11.09
N ARG A 20 -18.13 3.69 10.93
CA ARG A 20 -18.08 4.51 9.70
C ARG A 20 -16.65 5.00 9.41
N PHE A 21 -15.94 5.47 10.40
CA PHE A 21 -14.56 5.92 10.25
C PHE A 21 -13.63 4.79 9.75
N ARG A 22 -13.75 3.59 10.32
CA ARG A 22 -13.01 2.40 9.85
C ARG A 22 -13.30 2.08 8.39
N THR A 23 -14.58 2.07 8.00
CA THR A 23 -14.97 1.80 6.61
C THR A 23 -14.37 2.83 5.66
N ILE A 24 -14.40 4.11 6.01
CA ILE A 24 -13.80 5.18 5.19
C ILE A 24 -12.30 4.95 5.01
N LEU A 25 -11.57 4.63 6.08
CA LEU A 25 -10.13 4.36 6.01
C LEU A 25 -9.82 3.16 5.09
N TYR A 26 -10.60 2.09 5.15
CA TYR A 26 -10.40 0.94 4.26
C TYR A 26 -10.77 1.28 2.80
N VAL A 27 -11.81 2.05 2.55
CA VAL A 27 -12.15 2.52 1.19
C VAL A 27 -11.04 3.39 0.62
N VAL A 28 -10.49 4.31 1.41
CA VAL A 28 -9.34 5.13 0.99
C VAL A 28 -8.13 4.25 0.71
N ALA A 29 -7.84 3.28 1.58
CA ALA A 29 -6.74 2.33 1.38
C ALA A 29 -6.92 1.51 0.09
N THR A 30 -8.16 1.10 -0.24
CA THR A 30 -8.49 0.40 -1.48
C THR A 30 -8.17 1.26 -2.71
N ILE A 31 -8.56 2.53 -2.70
CA ILE A 31 -8.30 3.46 -3.82
C ILE A 31 -6.80 3.73 -3.97
N VAL A 32 -6.09 3.93 -2.86
CA VAL A 32 -4.64 4.16 -2.84
C VAL A 32 -3.89 2.92 -3.33
N ALA A 33 -4.31 1.72 -2.91
CA ALA A 33 -3.73 0.46 -3.38
C ALA A 33 -3.95 0.24 -4.89
N LEU A 34 -5.10 0.66 -5.42
CA LEU A 34 -5.38 0.59 -6.85
C LEU A 34 -4.43 1.49 -7.67
N ALA A 35 -4.12 2.68 -7.18
CA ALA A 35 -3.12 3.55 -7.81
C ALA A 35 -1.72 2.91 -7.81
N GLY A 36 -1.29 2.30 -6.71
CA GLY A 36 -0.03 1.56 -6.63
C GLY A 36 -0.01 0.32 -7.54
N LEU A 37 -1.13 -0.39 -7.64
CA LEU A 37 -1.28 -1.53 -8.55
C LEU A 37 -1.13 -1.09 -10.02
N ALA A 38 -1.74 0.02 -10.41
CA ALA A 38 -1.61 0.56 -11.78
C ALA A 38 -0.15 0.93 -12.10
N ASP A 39 0.53 1.62 -11.19
CA ASP A 39 1.95 1.98 -11.32
C ASP A 39 2.85 0.74 -11.43
N ALA A 40 2.71 -0.22 -10.52
CA ALA A 40 3.52 -1.44 -10.52
C ALA A 40 3.24 -2.33 -11.74
N THR A 41 1.99 -2.40 -12.20
CA THR A 41 1.62 -3.12 -13.42
C THR A 41 2.23 -2.47 -14.65
N TYR A 42 2.17 -1.14 -14.76
CA TYR A 42 2.80 -0.39 -15.84
C TYR A 42 4.31 -0.69 -15.91
N LEU A 43 5.02 -0.59 -14.79
CA LEU A 43 6.45 -0.88 -14.72
C LEU A 43 6.77 -2.34 -15.06
N SER A 44 5.90 -3.29 -14.67
CA SER A 44 6.07 -4.71 -14.99
C SER A 44 5.96 -4.97 -16.49
N VAL A 45 4.94 -4.40 -17.15
CA VAL A 45 4.75 -4.52 -18.60
C VAL A 45 5.95 -3.96 -19.34
N GLN A 46 6.39 -2.77 -18.98
CA GLN A 46 7.57 -2.14 -19.58
C GLN A 46 8.84 -2.97 -19.43
N ALA A 47 9.02 -3.62 -18.27
CA ALA A 47 10.17 -4.47 -18.02
C ALA A 47 10.16 -5.77 -18.86
N PHE A 48 8.97 -6.26 -19.25
CA PHE A 48 8.83 -7.46 -20.10
C PHE A 48 8.89 -7.14 -21.60
N THR A 49 8.33 -6.01 -22.02
CA THR A 49 8.31 -5.62 -23.46
C THR A 49 9.67 -5.13 -23.94
N GLY A 50 10.58 -4.79 -23.03
CA GLY A 50 11.89 -4.23 -23.39
C GLY A 50 11.80 -2.86 -24.04
N GLU A 51 10.61 -2.25 -24.09
CA GLU A 51 10.45 -0.90 -24.58
C GLU A 51 11.26 0.05 -23.70
N THR A 52 11.92 1.01 -24.32
CA THR A 52 12.63 2.05 -23.59
C THR A 52 11.62 2.79 -22.72
N LEU A 53 11.68 2.47 -21.43
CA LEU A 53 10.81 3.03 -20.41
C LEU A 53 10.62 4.53 -20.69
N SER A 54 9.36 4.95 -20.85
CA SER A 54 9.02 6.36 -20.92
C SER A 54 9.28 7.03 -19.57
N CYS A 55 10.55 6.99 -19.15
CA CYS A 55 11.03 7.67 -17.94
C CYS A 55 10.99 9.20 -18.09
N GLY A 56 10.33 9.70 -19.14
CA GLY A 56 10.23 11.12 -19.45
C GLY A 56 11.60 11.77 -19.66
N GLY A 57 12.55 11.02 -20.25
CA GLY A 57 13.90 11.49 -20.52
C GLY A 57 14.84 11.53 -19.29
N SER A 58 14.43 11.02 -18.12
CA SER A 58 15.29 11.00 -16.95
C SER A 58 16.30 9.86 -17.00
N PRO A 59 17.60 10.12 -17.10
CA PRO A 59 18.65 9.10 -17.12
C PRO A 59 18.69 8.29 -15.81
N ASP A 60 18.34 8.88 -14.69
CA ASP A 60 18.34 8.24 -13.38
C ASP A 60 17.31 7.13 -13.28
N CYS A 61 16.13 7.33 -13.89
CA CYS A 61 15.09 6.31 -13.93
C CYS A 61 15.56 5.06 -14.70
N PHE A 62 16.25 5.21 -15.83
CA PHE A 62 16.87 4.11 -16.57
C PHE A 62 17.94 3.40 -15.75
N ARG A 63 18.73 4.15 -15.01
CA ARG A 63 19.78 3.62 -14.14
C ARG A 63 19.22 2.74 -13.04
N VAL A 64 18.14 3.16 -12.40
CA VAL A 64 17.46 2.40 -11.33
C VAL A 64 16.78 1.14 -11.90
N LEU A 65 15.96 1.28 -12.94
CA LEU A 65 15.19 0.18 -13.51
C LEU A 65 16.05 -0.81 -14.31
N GLY A 66 17.18 -0.39 -14.84
CA GLY A 66 18.19 -1.24 -15.51
C GLY A 66 19.18 -1.90 -14.56
N SER A 67 19.17 -1.57 -13.27
CA SER A 67 20.10 -2.11 -12.29
C SER A 67 19.81 -3.57 -11.97
N SER A 68 20.83 -4.28 -11.44
CA SER A 68 20.67 -5.66 -10.95
C SER A 68 19.67 -5.75 -9.78
N TYR A 69 19.43 -4.65 -9.08
CA TYR A 69 18.46 -4.57 -7.98
C TYR A 69 16.99 -4.50 -8.44
N SER A 70 16.76 -4.21 -9.72
CA SER A 70 15.40 -4.16 -10.30
C SER A 70 14.83 -5.53 -10.62
N LYS A 71 15.63 -6.61 -10.50
CA LYS A 71 15.22 -7.99 -10.80
C LYS A 71 15.65 -8.93 -9.68
N VAL A 72 14.78 -9.87 -9.35
CA VAL A 72 15.06 -10.98 -8.43
C VAL A 72 14.86 -12.28 -9.20
N GLY A 73 15.94 -13.05 -9.37
CA GLY A 73 15.88 -14.30 -10.14
C GLY A 73 15.43 -14.12 -11.61
N GLY A 74 15.74 -12.97 -12.21
CA GLY A 74 15.29 -12.63 -13.57
C GLY A 74 13.89 -12.03 -13.67
N ILE A 75 13.11 -12.02 -12.58
CA ILE A 75 11.76 -11.47 -12.52
C ILE A 75 11.82 -10.00 -12.07
N PRO A 76 11.15 -9.06 -12.76
CA PRO A 76 11.09 -7.66 -12.36
C PRO A 76 10.48 -7.50 -10.96
N VAL A 77 11.13 -6.72 -10.09
CA VAL A 77 10.62 -6.41 -8.74
C VAL A 77 9.25 -5.73 -8.79
N ALA A 78 8.97 -4.97 -9.82
CA ALA A 78 7.67 -4.34 -10.04
C ALA A 78 6.52 -5.37 -10.06
N LEU A 79 6.75 -6.60 -10.56
CA LEU A 79 5.74 -7.65 -10.55
C LEU A 79 5.39 -8.11 -9.14
N PHE A 80 6.39 -8.24 -8.26
CA PHE A 80 6.13 -8.53 -6.84
C PHE A 80 5.36 -7.38 -6.18
N GLY A 81 5.68 -6.14 -6.56
CA GLY A 81 4.94 -4.95 -6.15
C GLY A 81 3.46 -5.02 -6.61
N ALA A 82 3.20 -5.40 -7.85
CA ALA A 82 1.84 -5.54 -8.38
C ALA A 82 1.04 -6.61 -7.60
N VAL A 83 1.63 -7.76 -7.32
CA VAL A 83 0.99 -8.82 -6.50
C VAL A 83 0.72 -8.32 -5.08
N ALA A 84 1.66 -7.60 -4.47
CA ALA A 84 1.48 -7.04 -3.13
C ALA A 84 0.37 -5.98 -3.10
N TYR A 85 0.34 -5.03 -4.05
CA TYR A 85 -0.72 -4.03 -4.15
C TYR A 85 -2.09 -4.66 -4.43
N PHE A 86 -2.16 -5.69 -5.27
CA PHE A 86 -3.38 -6.45 -5.48
C PHE A 86 -3.87 -7.14 -4.19
N SER A 87 -2.96 -7.71 -3.41
CA SER A 87 -3.28 -8.32 -2.12
C SER A 87 -3.80 -7.29 -1.11
N VAL A 88 -3.21 -6.09 -1.07
CA VAL A 88 -3.69 -4.97 -0.26
C VAL A 88 -5.06 -4.51 -0.73
N PHE A 89 -5.24 -4.32 -2.04
CA PHE A 89 -6.52 -3.93 -2.64
C PHE A 89 -7.64 -4.91 -2.27
N ALA A 90 -7.43 -6.20 -2.48
CA ALA A 90 -8.40 -7.23 -2.14
C ALA A 90 -8.71 -7.26 -0.62
N SER A 91 -7.65 -7.28 0.21
CA SER A 91 -7.81 -7.35 1.66
C SER A 91 -8.47 -6.10 2.24
N ALA A 92 -8.12 -4.90 1.76
CA ALA A 92 -8.76 -3.65 2.20
C ALA A 92 -10.23 -3.60 1.78
N THR A 93 -10.56 -4.07 0.58
CA THR A 93 -11.93 -4.19 0.09
C THR A 93 -12.75 -5.12 1.00
N PHE A 94 -12.27 -6.33 1.28
CA PHE A 94 -12.96 -7.24 2.19
C PHE A 94 -13.10 -6.67 3.61
N ALA A 95 -12.07 -5.96 4.11
CA ALA A 95 -12.13 -5.30 5.40
C ALA A 95 -13.18 -4.17 5.44
N ALA A 96 -13.36 -3.43 4.33
CA ALA A 96 -14.41 -2.42 4.19
C ALA A 96 -15.82 -3.02 4.27
N PHE A 97 -16.01 -4.25 3.75
CA PHE A 97 -17.26 -5.03 3.89
C PHE A 97 -17.44 -5.71 5.25
N GLY A 98 -16.52 -5.50 6.20
CA GLY A 98 -16.64 -6.00 7.57
C GLY A 98 -15.99 -7.37 7.82
N TYR A 99 -15.25 -7.94 6.87
CA TYR A 99 -14.52 -9.18 7.09
C TYR A 99 -13.27 -8.96 7.95
N ALA A 100 -13.37 -9.17 9.26
CA ALA A 100 -12.28 -8.93 10.22
C ALA A 100 -11.00 -9.72 9.90
N ARG A 101 -11.12 -10.93 9.35
CA ARG A 101 -9.99 -11.78 8.96
C ARG A 101 -9.12 -11.17 7.85
N ALA A 102 -9.66 -10.29 7.01
CA ALA A 102 -8.89 -9.61 5.98
C ALA A 102 -7.73 -8.77 6.55
N ARG A 103 -7.86 -8.28 7.78
CA ARG A 103 -6.80 -7.55 8.47
C ARG A 103 -5.56 -8.40 8.77
N ILE A 104 -5.75 -9.71 8.98
CA ILE A 104 -4.65 -10.66 9.24
C ILE A 104 -3.71 -10.74 8.03
N VAL A 105 -4.24 -10.59 6.82
CA VAL A 105 -3.46 -10.56 5.58
C VAL A 105 -2.92 -9.16 5.31
N LEU A 106 -3.74 -8.14 5.51
CA LEU A 106 -3.43 -6.74 5.21
C LEU A 106 -2.18 -6.24 5.96
N LEU A 107 -2.10 -6.51 7.26
CA LEU A 107 -1.01 -6.02 8.11
C LEU A 107 0.37 -6.56 7.68
N PRO A 108 0.58 -7.90 7.54
CA PRO A 108 1.89 -8.41 7.16
C PRO A 108 2.28 -8.03 5.73
N VAL A 109 1.33 -7.94 4.80
CA VAL A 109 1.62 -7.52 3.43
C VAL A 109 2.11 -6.08 3.40
N ILE A 110 1.42 -5.15 4.07
CA ILE A 110 1.85 -3.75 4.16
C ILE A 110 3.19 -3.64 4.91
N GLY A 111 3.41 -4.41 5.96
CA GLY A 111 4.68 -4.46 6.68
C GLY A 111 5.84 -4.90 5.78
N ALA A 112 5.65 -5.96 5.00
CA ALA A 112 6.65 -6.43 4.04
C ALA A 112 6.91 -5.39 2.94
N MET A 113 5.87 -4.77 2.38
CA MET A 113 5.99 -3.68 1.41
C MET A 113 6.77 -2.49 1.97
N PHE A 114 6.50 -2.12 3.22
CA PHE A 114 7.18 -1.02 3.91
C PHE A 114 8.68 -1.29 4.05
N LEU A 115 9.05 -2.48 4.51
CA LEU A 115 10.45 -2.88 4.64
C LEU A 115 11.17 -2.92 3.28
N ALA A 116 10.52 -3.50 2.26
CA ALA A 116 11.05 -3.51 0.91
C ALA A 116 11.23 -2.08 0.36
N THR A 117 10.28 -1.19 0.61
CA THR A 117 10.35 0.21 0.20
C THR A 117 11.54 0.92 0.85
N LEU A 118 11.77 0.73 2.15
CA LEU A 118 12.94 1.29 2.83
C LEU A 118 14.25 0.78 2.22
N TRP A 119 14.32 -0.52 1.92
CA TRP A 119 15.47 -1.11 1.24
C TRP A 119 15.73 -0.47 -0.13
N PHE A 120 14.68 -0.33 -0.97
CA PHE A 120 14.84 0.27 -2.29
C PHE A 120 15.19 1.76 -2.24
N LEU A 121 14.65 2.50 -1.29
CA LEU A 121 15.05 3.90 -1.06
C LEU A 121 16.53 3.99 -0.66
N TYR A 122 16.99 3.09 0.22
CA TYR A 122 18.40 3.02 0.58
C TYR A 122 19.28 2.73 -0.64
N VAL A 123 18.91 1.75 -1.47
CA VAL A 123 19.66 1.40 -2.69
C VAL A 123 19.71 2.59 -3.66
N GLN A 124 18.61 3.29 -3.87
CA GLN A 124 18.57 4.46 -4.74
C GLN A 124 19.47 5.61 -4.23
N ALA A 125 19.42 5.87 -2.93
CA ALA A 125 20.15 7.00 -2.34
C ALA A 125 21.65 6.74 -2.19
N PHE A 126 22.03 5.55 -1.71
CA PHE A 126 23.40 5.26 -1.27
C PHE A 126 24.20 4.35 -2.19
N VAL A 127 23.53 3.54 -3.02
CA VAL A 127 24.21 2.60 -3.91
C VAL A 127 24.20 3.11 -5.36
N LEU A 128 23.04 3.50 -5.87
CA LEU A 128 22.90 3.92 -7.26
C LEU A 128 23.11 5.43 -7.44
N HIS A 129 22.93 6.23 -6.40
CA HIS A 129 22.94 7.69 -6.45
C HIS A 129 22.04 8.22 -7.58
N ALA A 130 20.87 7.60 -7.73
CA ALA A 130 19.92 7.88 -8.79
C ALA A 130 18.48 7.65 -8.28
N TYR A 131 17.55 8.52 -8.67
CA TYR A 131 16.19 8.49 -8.20
C TYR A 131 15.20 8.23 -9.32
N CYS A 132 14.40 7.16 -9.16
CA CYS A 132 13.31 6.83 -10.07
C CYS A 132 12.00 7.45 -9.57
N ARG A 133 11.36 8.32 -10.37
CA ARG A 133 10.09 8.96 -10.00
C ARG A 133 8.96 7.96 -9.71
N TYR A 134 8.87 6.87 -10.47
CA TYR A 134 7.87 5.81 -10.26
C TYR A 134 8.13 5.06 -8.96
N CYS A 135 9.40 4.76 -8.64
CA CYS A 135 9.75 4.12 -7.39
C CYS A 135 9.49 5.02 -6.18
N LEU A 136 9.70 6.35 -6.31
CA LEU A 136 9.36 7.31 -5.29
C LEU A 136 7.85 7.47 -5.12
N PHE A 137 7.10 7.43 -6.21
CA PHE A 137 5.65 7.44 -6.19
C PHE A 137 5.10 6.20 -5.48
N SER A 138 5.60 5.01 -5.84
CA SER A 138 5.28 3.75 -5.14
C SER A 138 5.65 3.79 -3.65
N ALA A 139 6.78 4.39 -3.31
CA ALA A 139 7.19 4.59 -1.92
C ALA A 139 6.19 5.48 -1.15
N ALA A 140 5.78 6.60 -1.73
CA ALA A 140 4.79 7.50 -1.13
C ALA A 140 3.44 6.78 -0.90
N ILE A 141 2.99 5.97 -1.86
CA ILE A 141 1.79 5.13 -1.74
C ILE A 141 1.95 4.14 -0.58
N THR A 142 3.07 3.45 -0.47
CA THR A 142 3.32 2.48 0.60
C THR A 142 3.33 3.14 1.98
N PHE A 143 3.96 4.30 2.13
CA PHE A 143 3.93 5.07 3.38
C PHE A 143 2.51 5.52 3.75
N LEU A 144 1.74 5.97 2.76
CA LEU A 144 0.34 6.36 2.97
C LEU A 144 -0.52 5.16 3.40
N LEU A 145 -0.37 4.00 2.75
CA LEU A 145 -1.07 2.77 3.13
C LEU A 145 -0.70 2.32 4.55
N ALA A 146 0.57 2.36 4.92
CA ALA A 146 1.02 2.04 6.27
C ALA A 146 0.39 2.98 7.30
N GLY A 147 0.40 4.28 7.05
CA GLY A 147 -0.24 5.28 7.91
C GLY A 147 -1.75 5.06 8.06
N LEU A 148 -2.47 4.80 6.94
CA LEU A 148 -3.91 4.53 6.96
C LEU A 148 -4.24 3.30 7.80
N VAL A 149 -3.50 2.20 7.65
CA VAL A 149 -3.78 0.94 8.34
C VAL A 149 -3.43 1.01 9.84
N ILE A 150 -2.39 1.76 10.20
CA ILE A 150 -2.06 2.05 11.61
C ILE A 150 -3.15 2.92 12.24
N ALA A 151 -3.72 3.88 11.50
CA ALA A 151 -4.79 4.75 11.97
C ALA A 151 -6.14 4.03 12.16
N VAL A 152 -6.31 2.81 11.60
CA VAL A 152 -7.55 2.04 11.81
C VAL A 152 -7.63 1.55 13.26
N PRO A 153 -8.66 1.95 14.04
CA PRO A 153 -8.85 1.48 15.40
C PRO A 153 -8.94 -0.05 15.45
N SER A 154 -8.23 -0.65 16.38
CA SER A 154 -8.33 -2.11 16.63
C SER A 154 -9.77 -2.45 16.99
N PRO A 155 -10.34 -3.57 16.47
CA PRO A 155 -11.57 -4.10 17.04
C PRO A 155 -11.29 -4.35 18.52
N GLN A 156 -12.05 -3.69 19.40
CA GLN A 156 -12.03 -4.09 20.82
C GLN A 156 -12.50 -5.53 20.84
N GLN A 157 -11.67 -6.41 21.42
CA GLN A 157 -12.05 -7.78 21.67
C GLN A 157 -13.17 -7.71 22.72
N GLU A 158 -14.41 -7.91 22.28
CA GLU A 158 -15.50 -8.29 23.16
C GLU A 158 -15.43 -9.79 23.44
#